data_166757dd5807c61c747e1144f6aac4d0
#
_entry.id   166757dd5807c61c747e1144f6aac4d0
#
_cell.length_a   1.000
_cell.length_b   1.000
_cell.length_c   1.000
_cell.angle_alpha   90.00
_cell.angle_beta   90.00
_cell.angle_gamma   90.00
#
_symmetry.space_group_name_H-M   'P 1'
#
loop_
_entity.id
_entity.type
_entity.pdbx_description
1 polymer ?
#
loop_
_entity_poly.entity_id
_entity_poly.type
_entity_poly.pdbx_seq_one_letter_code
_entity_poly.pdbx_strand_id
1 'polypeptide(L)'
;MRFVFVSNYYTHHQSALSERLYDKLGDNYKFIQTEHMDEERLKMGWIESIPPFVIESYKSDESYREAVRLIQSADVVVIGSAPKYMERMRLQTGKLTIKYSERIYKPSYQRYKNFLRVFKYYFEFHKFNNLFLLCASAYAYADYAKSGLFKNKAFKWGYFPTVKKYDDIEELIDDKTPASILWVARLIELKHPDASIRLAKRLKQAGYKFKLSLIGNGELENKIRDMIKAENLEDCVQMLGSMKPEEVRRYMEKSEIFL
;
A
#
# COMPACT_ATOMS: atom_id res chain seq x y z
N MET A 1 -8.21 -2.03 -27.36
CA MET A 1 -8.73 -2.45 -26.06
C MET A 1 -8.52 -1.33 -25.07
N ARG A 2 -9.59 -0.79 -24.50
CA ARG A 2 -9.53 0.28 -23.49
C ARG A 2 -9.45 -0.34 -22.09
N PHE A 3 -8.40 0.02 -21.37
CA PHE A 3 -8.11 -0.49 -20.03
C PHE A 3 -8.13 0.66 -19.02
N VAL A 4 -8.88 0.52 -17.93
CA VAL A 4 -8.99 1.54 -16.87
C VAL A 4 -8.65 0.92 -15.53
N PHE A 5 -7.78 1.59 -14.78
CA PHE A 5 -7.50 1.27 -13.37
C PHE A 5 -8.17 2.33 -12.48
N VAL A 6 -8.93 1.92 -11.49
CA VAL A 6 -9.63 2.83 -10.56
C VAL A 6 -9.15 2.55 -9.14
N SER A 7 -8.64 3.57 -8.46
CA SER A 7 -8.24 3.48 -7.05
C SER A 7 -8.37 4.83 -6.35
N ASN A 8 -8.28 4.84 -5.02
CA ASN A 8 -8.29 6.08 -4.25
C ASN A 8 -7.13 7.00 -4.65
N TYR A 9 -5.89 6.48 -4.65
CA TYR A 9 -4.69 7.25 -5.01
C TYR A 9 -3.90 6.57 -6.10
N TYR A 10 -3.29 7.37 -6.97
CA TYR A 10 -2.15 6.96 -7.77
C TYR A 10 -0.88 7.07 -6.91
N THR A 11 -0.12 6.00 -6.75
CA THR A 11 1.05 5.96 -5.86
C THR A 11 2.17 5.12 -6.46
N HIS A 12 3.35 5.20 -5.83
CA HIS A 12 4.51 4.36 -6.16
C HIS A 12 4.22 2.85 -6.13
N HIS A 13 3.14 2.39 -5.52
CA HIS A 13 2.72 0.99 -5.56
C HIS A 13 2.15 0.55 -6.90
N GLN A 14 1.63 1.49 -7.71
CA GLN A 14 1.04 1.22 -9.02
C GLN A 14 1.77 1.94 -10.16
N SER A 15 2.67 2.89 -9.87
CA SER A 15 3.28 3.75 -10.89
C SER A 15 3.99 2.95 -11.97
N ALA A 16 4.91 2.06 -11.60
CA ALA A 16 5.67 1.26 -12.56
C ALA A 16 4.78 0.36 -13.45
N LEU A 17 3.71 -0.20 -12.88
CA LEU A 17 2.72 -0.96 -13.66
C LEU A 17 1.94 -0.05 -14.60
N SER A 18 1.48 1.10 -14.10
CA SER A 18 0.67 2.05 -14.88
C SER A 18 1.45 2.64 -16.04
N GLU A 19 2.71 2.99 -15.82
CA GLU A 19 3.61 3.47 -16.88
C GLU A 19 3.79 2.41 -17.97
N ARG A 20 4.03 1.14 -17.59
CA ARG A 20 4.15 0.05 -18.55
C ARG A 20 2.85 -0.24 -19.31
N LEU A 21 1.71 -0.06 -18.66
CA LEU A 21 0.41 -0.18 -19.34
C LEU A 21 0.19 1.00 -20.31
N TYR A 22 0.59 2.20 -19.93
CA TYR A 22 0.54 3.38 -20.81
C TYR A 22 1.49 3.25 -22.00
N ASP A 23 2.72 2.80 -21.79
CA ASP A 23 3.67 2.50 -22.87
C ASP A 23 3.11 1.56 -23.94
N LYS A 24 2.33 0.56 -23.49
CA LYS A 24 1.75 -0.46 -24.39
C LYS A 24 0.43 -0.06 -25.02
N LEU A 25 -0.39 0.69 -24.33
CA LEU A 25 -1.78 0.97 -24.72
C LEU A 25 -2.01 2.43 -25.14
N GLY A 26 -1.06 3.32 -24.87
CA GLY A 26 -1.20 4.75 -25.11
C GLY A 26 -2.44 5.30 -24.42
N ASP A 27 -3.16 6.14 -25.13
CA ASP A 27 -4.40 6.75 -24.63
C ASP A 27 -5.55 5.78 -24.33
N ASN A 28 -5.41 4.52 -24.72
CA ASN A 28 -6.35 3.48 -24.30
C ASN A 28 -6.17 3.02 -22.85
N TYR A 29 -5.09 3.43 -22.18
CA TYR A 29 -4.93 3.26 -20.74
C TYR A 29 -5.26 4.54 -20.00
N LYS A 30 -6.07 4.45 -18.95
CA LYS A 30 -6.29 5.55 -17.99
C LYS A 30 -6.30 5.02 -16.56
N PHE A 31 -5.76 5.81 -15.64
CA PHE A 31 -5.87 5.60 -14.21
C PHE A 31 -6.83 6.63 -13.63
N ILE A 32 -7.86 6.19 -12.91
CA ILE A 32 -8.83 7.08 -12.26
C ILE A 32 -8.48 7.11 -10.76
N GLN A 33 -8.03 8.27 -10.31
CA GLN A 33 -7.86 8.58 -8.90
C GLN A 33 -9.16 9.16 -8.36
N THR A 34 -9.70 8.55 -7.27
CA THR A 34 -11.03 8.90 -6.77
C THR A 34 -11.04 9.81 -5.56
N GLU A 35 -9.90 10.01 -4.91
CA GLU A 35 -9.77 10.80 -3.69
C GLU A 35 -8.55 11.72 -3.75
N HIS A 36 -8.64 12.86 -3.08
CA HIS A 36 -7.50 13.74 -2.86
C HIS A 36 -6.52 13.06 -1.88
N MET A 37 -5.24 13.03 -2.23
CA MET A 37 -4.23 12.47 -1.32
C MET A 37 -4.07 13.37 -0.09
N ASP A 38 -3.98 12.77 1.08
CA ASP A 38 -3.76 13.51 2.31
C ASP A 38 -2.38 14.21 2.31
N GLU A 39 -2.31 15.38 2.97
CA GLU A 39 -1.10 16.23 3.00
C GLU A 39 0.11 15.51 3.60
N GLU A 40 -0.11 14.61 4.55
CA GLU A 40 0.95 13.85 5.19
C GLU A 40 1.68 12.96 4.17
N ARG A 41 0.95 12.29 3.29
CA ARG A 41 1.51 11.47 2.22
C ARG A 41 2.20 12.29 1.15
N LEU A 42 1.64 13.46 0.82
CA LEU A 42 2.29 14.40 -0.11
C LEU A 42 3.64 14.88 0.47
N LYS A 43 3.69 15.24 1.75
CA LYS A 43 4.94 15.62 2.46
C LYS A 43 5.95 14.47 2.50
N MET A 44 5.51 13.22 2.53
CA MET A 44 6.37 12.03 2.44
C MET A 44 6.83 11.69 1.01
N GLY A 45 6.49 12.49 0.01
CA GLY A 45 6.90 12.27 -1.38
C GLY A 45 6.27 11.04 -2.06
N TRP A 46 5.04 10.68 -1.68
CA TRP A 46 4.35 9.53 -2.30
C TRP A 46 4.04 9.73 -3.78
N ILE A 47 3.94 10.99 -4.21
CA ILE A 47 3.77 11.41 -5.60
C ILE A 47 4.59 12.68 -5.83
N GLU A 48 5.34 12.73 -6.92
CA GLU A 48 6.07 13.93 -7.35
C GLU A 48 5.28 14.71 -8.41
N SER A 49 4.60 14.01 -9.31
CA SER A 49 3.78 14.59 -10.36
C SER A 49 2.65 13.65 -10.79
N ILE A 50 1.58 14.22 -11.30
CA ILE A 50 0.45 13.47 -11.86
C ILE A 50 0.68 13.22 -13.36
N PRO A 51 0.85 11.95 -13.79
CA PRO A 51 1.03 11.63 -15.21
C PRO A 51 -0.22 11.96 -16.07
N PRO A 52 -0.07 12.17 -17.39
CA PRO A 52 -1.16 12.57 -18.27
C PRO A 52 -2.26 11.51 -18.47
N PHE A 53 -1.97 10.26 -18.10
CA PHE A 53 -2.97 9.19 -18.13
C PHE A 53 -3.79 9.09 -16.84
N VAL A 54 -3.49 9.89 -15.81
CA VAL A 54 -4.24 9.92 -14.54
C VAL A 54 -5.35 10.97 -14.62
N ILE A 55 -6.56 10.54 -14.33
CA ILE A 55 -7.73 11.40 -14.20
C ILE A 55 -8.09 11.50 -12.72
N GLU A 56 -7.99 12.70 -12.17
CA GLU A 56 -8.38 13.01 -10.80
C GLU A 56 -9.87 13.35 -10.76
N SER A 57 -10.70 12.34 -10.55
CA SER A 57 -12.17 12.46 -10.70
C SER A 57 -12.84 13.41 -9.71
N TYR A 58 -12.17 13.83 -8.68
CA TYR A 58 -12.64 14.76 -7.65
C TYR A 58 -12.38 16.24 -7.98
N LYS A 59 -11.58 16.55 -9.00
CA LYS A 59 -11.17 17.93 -9.29
C LYS A 59 -12.27 18.80 -9.88
N SER A 60 -13.14 18.22 -10.71
CA SER A 60 -14.23 18.94 -11.37
C SER A 60 -15.37 18.02 -11.78
N ASP A 61 -16.52 18.59 -12.05
CA ASP A 61 -17.67 17.85 -12.61
C ASP A 61 -17.37 17.24 -13.97
N GLU A 62 -16.49 17.86 -14.76
CA GLU A 62 -16.06 17.34 -16.06
C GLU A 62 -15.20 16.10 -15.90
N SER A 63 -14.16 16.16 -15.05
CA SER A 63 -13.29 15.00 -14.74
C SER A 63 -14.08 13.86 -14.11
N TYR A 64 -15.07 14.17 -13.28
CA TYR A 64 -15.98 13.16 -12.73
C TYR A 64 -16.81 12.48 -13.83
N ARG A 65 -17.45 13.25 -14.71
CA ARG A 65 -18.23 12.71 -15.83
C ARG A 65 -17.38 11.88 -16.79
N GLU A 66 -16.15 12.31 -17.06
CA GLU A 66 -15.21 11.53 -17.85
C GLU A 66 -14.85 10.22 -17.18
N ALA A 67 -14.53 10.23 -15.89
CA ALA A 67 -14.24 9.02 -15.10
C ALA A 67 -15.41 8.02 -15.16
N VAL A 68 -16.64 8.49 -14.93
CA VAL A 68 -17.86 7.65 -15.01
C VAL A 68 -18.01 7.04 -16.40
N ARG A 69 -17.89 7.84 -17.47
CA ARG A 69 -17.96 7.37 -18.86
C ARG A 69 -16.92 6.28 -19.15
N LEU A 70 -15.69 6.48 -18.70
CA LEU A 70 -14.60 5.52 -18.90
C LEU A 70 -14.82 4.23 -18.13
N ILE A 71 -15.24 4.31 -16.88
CA ILE A 71 -15.57 3.12 -16.05
C ILE A 71 -16.67 2.29 -16.73
N GLN A 72 -17.70 2.92 -17.28
CA GLN A 72 -18.80 2.21 -17.94
C GLN A 72 -18.41 1.65 -19.31
N SER A 73 -17.64 2.40 -20.11
CA SER A 73 -17.38 2.08 -21.52
C SER A 73 -16.15 1.18 -21.74
N ALA A 74 -15.14 1.21 -20.87
CA ALA A 74 -13.91 0.45 -21.05
C ALA A 74 -14.12 -1.05 -21.22
N ASP A 75 -13.23 -1.71 -21.98
CA ASP A 75 -13.29 -3.17 -22.16
C ASP A 75 -12.93 -3.90 -20.85
N VAL A 76 -11.89 -3.41 -20.17
CA VAL A 76 -11.42 -3.95 -18.89
C VAL A 76 -11.32 -2.84 -17.86
N VAL A 77 -11.85 -3.09 -16.66
CA VAL A 77 -11.66 -2.19 -15.51
C VAL A 77 -11.10 -2.97 -14.32
N VAL A 78 -9.96 -2.51 -13.80
CA VAL A 78 -9.42 -2.96 -12.52
C VAL A 78 -9.85 -1.98 -11.43
N ILE A 79 -10.44 -2.49 -10.35
CA ILE A 79 -10.93 -1.69 -9.24
C ILE A 79 -10.18 -2.06 -7.97
N GLY A 80 -9.39 -1.12 -7.44
CA GLY A 80 -8.75 -1.19 -6.13
C GLY A 80 -9.61 -0.60 -5.03
N SER A 81 -9.02 0.28 -4.21
CA SER A 81 -9.77 1.08 -3.23
C SER A 81 -10.52 2.20 -3.95
N ALA A 82 -11.78 1.99 -4.25
CA ALA A 82 -12.63 2.95 -4.92
C ALA A 82 -14.01 3.05 -4.23
N PRO A 83 -14.75 4.15 -4.42
CA PRO A 83 -16.11 4.26 -3.92
C PRO A 83 -17.00 3.12 -4.41
N LYS A 84 -17.78 2.53 -3.52
CA LYS A 84 -18.62 1.35 -3.83
C LYS A 84 -19.62 1.57 -4.95
N TYR A 85 -20.11 2.80 -5.11
CA TYR A 85 -21.04 3.10 -6.18
C TYR A 85 -20.38 2.99 -7.56
N MET A 86 -19.09 3.35 -7.72
CA MET A 86 -18.33 3.19 -8.96
C MET A 86 -18.13 1.70 -9.29
N GLU A 87 -17.77 0.88 -8.29
CA GLU A 87 -17.67 -0.57 -8.45
C GLU A 87 -19.02 -1.18 -8.88
N ARG A 88 -20.10 -0.81 -8.20
CA ARG A 88 -21.46 -1.31 -8.51
C ARG A 88 -21.92 -0.88 -9.89
N MET A 89 -21.69 0.38 -10.26
CA MET A 89 -22.00 0.92 -11.60
C MET A 89 -21.27 0.12 -12.68
N ARG A 90 -20.00 -0.17 -12.48
CA ARG A 90 -19.22 -0.97 -13.44
C ARG A 90 -19.74 -2.39 -13.54
N LEU A 91 -20.01 -3.06 -12.42
CA LEU A 91 -20.51 -4.43 -12.41
C LEU A 91 -21.84 -4.59 -13.14
N GLN A 92 -22.72 -3.58 -13.09
CA GLN A 92 -24.02 -3.56 -13.78
C GLN A 92 -23.87 -3.52 -15.31
N THR A 93 -22.74 -3.10 -15.86
CA THR A 93 -22.50 -3.11 -17.31
C THR A 93 -22.33 -4.51 -17.90
N GLY A 94 -22.11 -5.54 -17.10
CA GLY A 94 -21.78 -6.90 -17.55
C GLY A 94 -20.40 -7.06 -18.17
N LYS A 95 -19.59 -6.01 -18.25
CA LYS A 95 -18.25 -6.05 -18.86
C LYS A 95 -17.20 -6.56 -17.89
N LEU A 96 -16.06 -7.06 -18.39
CA LEU A 96 -14.96 -7.59 -17.61
C LEU A 96 -14.50 -6.62 -16.54
N THR A 97 -14.63 -7.03 -15.29
CA THR A 97 -14.26 -6.27 -14.12
C THR A 97 -13.33 -7.10 -13.24
N ILE A 98 -12.27 -6.51 -12.77
CA ILE A 98 -11.27 -7.16 -11.94
C ILE A 98 -11.17 -6.40 -10.63
N LYS A 99 -11.50 -7.06 -9.53
CA LYS A 99 -11.30 -6.50 -8.19
C LYS A 99 -9.86 -6.74 -7.76
N TYR A 100 -9.17 -5.69 -7.41
CA TYR A 100 -7.84 -5.73 -6.80
C TYR A 100 -8.00 -5.58 -5.29
N SER A 101 -7.56 -6.57 -4.52
CA SER A 101 -7.81 -6.57 -3.09
C SER A 101 -6.69 -7.20 -2.27
N GLU A 102 -6.39 -6.55 -1.17
CA GLU A 102 -5.68 -7.15 -0.04
C GLU A 102 -6.61 -8.07 0.74
N ARG A 103 -6.10 -8.59 1.85
CA ARG A 103 -6.86 -9.35 2.84
C ARG A 103 -7.99 -8.52 3.42
N ILE A 104 -9.22 -9.07 3.43
CA ILE A 104 -10.42 -8.40 3.94
C ILE A 104 -10.67 -8.67 5.43
N TYR A 105 -10.15 -9.79 5.95
CA TYR A 105 -10.25 -10.13 7.37
C TYR A 105 -8.90 -9.88 8.07
N LYS A 106 -8.73 -8.66 8.60
CA LYS A 106 -7.54 -8.33 9.40
C LYS A 106 -7.67 -8.91 10.81
N PRO A 107 -6.61 -9.54 11.39
CA PRO A 107 -6.69 -10.28 12.66
C PRO A 107 -7.13 -9.46 13.87
N SER A 108 -6.81 -8.18 13.90
CA SER A 108 -6.98 -7.30 15.07
C SER A 108 -8.37 -6.75 15.26
N TYR A 109 -9.29 -6.86 14.29
CA TYR A 109 -10.55 -6.15 14.37
C TYR A 109 -11.76 -7.08 14.38
N GLN A 110 -12.40 -7.20 15.56
CA GLN A 110 -13.78 -7.66 15.76
C GLN A 110 -14.16 -8.97 15.04
N ARG A 111 -13.67 -10.11 15.54
CA ARG A 111 -13.95 -11.45 15.00
C ARG A 111 -15.45 -11.72 14.73
N TYR A 112 -16.34 -11.17 15.54
CA TYR A 112 -17.79 -11.32 15.34
C TYR A 112 -18.32 -10.63 14.08
N LYS A 113 -17.70 -9.51 13.66
CA LYS A 113 -18.08 -8.82 12.41
C LYS A 113 -17.62 -9.58 11.15
N ASN A 114 -16.70 -10.51 11.28
CA ASN A 114 -16.25 -11.31 10.14
C ASN A 114 -17.34 -12.24 9.63
N PHE A 115 -18.21 -12.76 10.50
CA PHE A 115 -19.35 -13.57 10.11
C PHE A 115 -20.34 -12.77 9.24
N LEU A 116 -20.70 -11.57 9.67
CA LEU A 116 -21.58 -10.69 8.89
C LEU A 116 -20.96 -10.28 7.55
N ARG A 117 -19.64 -10.14 7.49
CA ARG A 117 -18.92 -9.83 6.23
C ARG A 117 -19.02 -10.95 5.20
N VAL A 118 -19.05 -12.22 5.61
CA VAL A 118 -19.23 -13.35 4.69
C VAL A 118 -20.53 -13.19 3.90
N PHE A 119 -21.64 -12.95 4.59
CA PHE A 119 -22.95 -12.74 3.94
C PHE A 119 -22.94 -11.46 3.10
N LYS A 120 -22.41 -10.36 3.63
CA LYS A 120 -22.32 -9.10 2.90
C LYS A 120 -21.62 -9.26 1.55
N TYR A 121 -20.42 -9.87 1.51
CA TYR A 121 -19.68 -10.07 0.27
C TYR A 121 -20.39 -11.05 -0.66
N TYR A 122 -21.01 -12.11 -0.13
CA TYR A 122 -21.82 -12.99 -0.93
C TYR A 122 -22.92 -12.22 -1.67
N PHE A 123 -23.78 -11.50 -0.96
CA PHE A 123 -24.89 -10.75 -1.57
C PHE A 123 -24.40 -9.60 -2.48
N GLU A 124 -23.22 -9.05 -2.20
CA GLU A 124 -22.65 -7.97 -3.01
C GLU A 124 -22.15 -8.49 -4.38
N PHE A 125 -21.58 -9.70 -4.45
CA PHE A 125 -20.85 -10.15 -5.63
C PHE A 125 -21.34 -11.44 -6.30
N HIS A 126 -22.12 -12.31 -5.65
CA HIS A 126 -22.45 -13.64 -6.15
C HIS A 126 -23.12 -13.67 -7.53
N LYS A 127 -23.86 -12.64 -7.87
CA LYS A 127 -24.62 -12.53 -9.14
C LYS A 127 -23.78 -12.05 -10.33
N PHE A 128 -22.53 -11.63 -10.13
CA PHE A 128 -21.70 -11.06 -11.19
C PHE A 128 -20.69 -12.09 -11.73
N ASN A 129 -21.02 -12.66 -12.88
CA ASN A 129 -20.14 -13.63 -13.56
C ASN A 129 -18.93 -12.98 -14.24
N ASN A 130 -18.98 -11.69 -14.50
CA ASN A 130 -17.96 -10.88 -15.15
C ASN A 130 -16.90 -10.34 -14.18
N LEU A 131 -16.94 -10.73 -12.90
CA LEU A 131 -16.05 -10.26 -11.85
C LEU A 131 -14.96 -11.28 -11.53
N PHE A 132 -13.71 -10.84 -11.57
CA PHE A 132 -12.50 -11.58 -11.22
C PHE A 132 -11.77 -10.93 -10.05
N LEU A 133 -10.85 -11.64 -9.41
CA LEU A 133 -10.07 -11.16 -8.26
C LEU A 133 -8.56 -11.20 -8.56
N LEU A 134 -7.89 -10.07 -8.34
CA LEU A 134 -6.43 -9.98 -8.22
C LEU A 134 -6.06 -9.91 -6.73
N CYS A 135 -5.36 -10.93 -6.25
CA CYS A 135 -5.02 -11.11 -4.85
C CYS A 135 -3.68 -10.45 -4.52
N ALA A 136 -3.70 -9.25 -3.90
CA ALA A 136 -2.50 -8.55 -3.42
C ALA A 136 -1.93 -9.12 -2.11
N SER A 137 -2.46 -10.25 -1.66
CA SER A 137 -2.02 -10.94 -0.45
C SER A 137 -2.26 -12.44 -0.63
N ALA A 138 -1.39 -13.28 -0.08
CA ALA A 138 -1.52 -14.73 -0.09
C ALA A 138 -2.85 -15.24 0.52
N TYR A 139 -3.44 -14.48 1.41
CA TYR A 139 -4.69 -14.83 2.10
C TYR A 139 -5.96 -14.22 1.47
N ALA A 140 -5.82 -13.34 0.47
CA ALA A 140 -6.99 -12.63 -0.09
C ALA A 140 -8.03 -13.59 -0.67
N TYR A 141 -7.60 -14.59 -1.46
CA TYR A 141 -8.53 -15.60 -1.98
C TYR A 141 -9.22 -16.39 -0.87
N ALA A 142 -8.46 -16.87 0.13
CA ALA A 142 -9.02 -17.65 1.24
C ALA A 142 -10.08 -16.86 2.04
N ASP A 143 -9.89 -15.55 2.16
CA ASP A 143 -10.86 -14.69 2.81
C ASP A 143 -12.18 -14.57 2.00
N TYR A 144 -12.12 -14.36 0.68
CA TYR A 144 -13.30 -14.30 -0.20
C TYR A 144 -13.96 -15.67 -0.40
N ALA A 145 -13.18 -16.75 -0.41
CA ALA A 145 -13.68 -18.11 -0.55
C ALA A 145 -14.62 -18.54 0.59
N LYS A 146 -14.50 -17.94 1.78
CA LYS A 146 -15.46 -18.10 2.89
C LYS A 146 -16.88 -17.69 2.50
N SER A 147 -17.01 -16.77 1.55
CA SER A 147 -18.29 -16.36 0.96
C SER A 147 -18.65 -17.14 -0.31
N GLY A 148 -17.94 -18.22 -0.65
CA GLY A 148 -18.16 -19.00 -1.88
C GLY A 148 -17.82 -18.25 -3.17
N LEU A 149 -17.09 -17.13 -3.08
CA LEU A 149 -16.79 -16.25 -4.21
C LEU A 149 -15.48 -16.60 -4.90
N PHE A 150 -15.36 -16.22 -6.20
CA PHE A 150 -14.15 -16.25 -7.01
C PHE A 150 -13.54 -17.66 -7.24
N LYS A 151 -14.31 -18.74 -7.12
CA LYS A 151 -13.84 -20.06 -7.50
C LYS A 151 -13.39 -20.05 -8.97
N ASN A 152 -12.13 -20.40 -9.23
CA ASN A 152 -11.49 -20.34 -10.56
C ASN A 152 -11.45 -18.94 -11.22
N LYS A 153 -11.64 -17.87 -10.42
CA LYS A 153 -11.63 -16.47 -10.90
C LYS A 153 -10.68 -15.58 -10.08
N ALA A 154 -9.77 -16.17 -9.33
CA ALA A 154 -8.80 -15.45 -8.51
C ALA A 154 -7.38 -15.73 -9.02
N PHE A 155 -6.57 -14.68 -9.11
CA PHE A 155 -5.21 -14.73 -9.63
C PHE A 155 -4.24 -14.10 -8.63
N LYS A 156 -3.03 -14.62 -8.57
CA LYS A 156 -1.94 -14.01 -7.79
C LYS A 156 -1.63 -12.61 -8.33
N TRP A 157 -1.40 -11.71 -7.43
CA TRP A 157 -1.05 -10.33 -7.74
C TRP A 157 -0.19 -9.75 -6.61
N GLY A 158 0.26 -8.49 -6.75
CA GLY A 158 1.02 -7.79 -5.73
C GLY A 158 1.06 -6.30 -5.96
N TYR A 159 1.95 -5.64 -5.25
CA TYR A 159 2.38 -4.29 -5.52
C TYR A 159 3.59 -4.33 -6.46
N PHE A 160 3.74 -3.30 -7.30
CA PHE A 160 4.79 -3.21 -8.30
C PHE A 160 5.58 -1.90 -8.12
N PRO A 161 6.29 -1.75 -6.99
CA PRO A 161 7.16 -0.59 -6.80
C PRO A 161 8.32 -0.63 -7.78
N THR A 162 8.88 0.54 -8.08
CA THR A 162 10.11 0.63 -8.88
C THR A 162 11.25 -0.09 -8.14
N VAL A 163 11.93 -0.97 -8.85
CA VAL A 163 13.06 -1.74 -8.32
C VAL A 163 14.37 -1.08 -8.75
N LYS A 164 15.20 -0.70 -7.79
CA LYS A 164 16.61 -0.33 -8.04
C LYS A 164 17.42 -1.63 -8.15
N LYS A 165 18.14 -1.80 -9.24
CA LYS A 165 19.12 -2.86 -9.38
C LYS A 165 20.48 -2.32 -8.93
N TYR A 166 21.26 -3.18 -8.33
CA TYR A 166 22.64 -2.92 -7.95
C TYR A 166 23.54 -3.84 -8.77
N ASP A 167 24.63 -3.27 -9.32
CA ASP A 167 25.57 -4.02 -10.15
C ASP A 167 26.45 -4.91 -9.29
N ASP A 168 26.82 -4.44 -8.10
CA ASP A 168 27.58 -5.18 -7.11
C ASP A 168 26.87 -5.16 -5.74
N ILE A 169 26.49 -6.33 -5.27
CA ILE A 169 25.82 -6.50 -3.98
C ILE A 169 26.86 -6.65 -2.86
N GLU A 170 28.03 -7.20 -3.14
CA GLU A 170 29.09 -7.37 -2.15
C GLU A 170 29.61 -5.99 -1.68
N GLU A 171 29.85 -5.05 -2.62
CA GLU A 171 30.18 -3.67 -2.29
C GLU A 171 29.12 -3.02 -1.37
N LEU A 172 27.83 -3.29 -1.65
CA LEU A 172 26.73 -2.78 -0.83
C LEU A 172 26.73 -3.40 0.58
N ILE A 173 27.13 -4.66 0.72
CA ILE A 173 27.25 -5.35 2.01
C ILE A 173 28.42 -4.79 2.80
N ASP A 174 29.58 -4.60 2.16
CA ASP A 174 30.79 -4.07 2.80
C ASP A 174 30.62 -2.62 3.28
N ASP A 175 29.75 -1.84 2.62
CA ASP A 175 29.46 -0.44 2.94
C ASP A 175 28.43 -0.27 4.10
N LYS A 176 28.00 -1.35 4.73
CA LYS A 176 27.08 -1.30 5.87
C LYS A 176 27.74 -0.70 7.11
N THR A 177 26.96 0.10 7.83
CA THR A 177 27.37 0.60 9.15
C THR A 177 27.16 -0.51 10.19
N PRO A 178 28.25 -1.01 10.83
CA PRO A 178 28.14 -2.10 11.81
C PRO A 178 27.18 -1.77 12.97
N ALA A 179 26.44 -2.76 13.41
CA ALA A 179 25.48 -2.67 14.51
C ALA A 179 24.42 -1.57 14.35
N SER A 180 24.14 -1.17 13.11
CA SER A 180 23.06 -0.24 12.77
C SER A 180 21.76 -1.00 12.51
N ILE A 181 20.69 -0.55 13.14
CA ILE A 181 19.35 -1.12 13.05
C ILE A 181 18.42 -0.05 12.50
N LEU A 182 17.61 -0.38 11.50
CA LEU A 182 16.66 0.53 10.90
C LEU A 182 15.23 0.00 11.05
N TRP A 183 14.33 0.88 11.47
CA TRP A 183 12.88 0.67 11.42
C TRP A 183 12.23 1.78 10.60
N VAL A 184 11.39 1.42 9.62
CA VAL A 184 10.74 2.39 8.71
C VAL A 184 9.26 2.06 8.56
N ALA A 185 8.41 2.85 9.17
CA ALA A 185 6.96 2.81 8.95
C ALA A 185 6.29 4.04 9.57
N ARG A 186 4.96 4.18 9.37
CA ARG A 186 4.18 5.13 10.16
C ARG A 186 4.16 4.71 11.63
N LEU A 187 4.30 5.68 12.53
CA LEU A 187 4.21 5.48 13.98
C LEU A 187 2.75 5.31 14.42
N ILE A 188 2.14 4.20 14.03
CA ILE A 188 0.76 3.81 14.34
C ILE A 188 0.71 2.44 14.99
N GLU A 189 -0.36 2.13 15.72
CA GLU A 189 -0.50 0.88 16.46
C GLU A 189 -0.31 -0.37 15.60
N LEU A 190 -0.86 -0.37 14.38
CA LEU A 190 -0.73 -1.48 13.42
C LEU A 190 0.71 -1.82 13.04
N LYS A 191 1.65 -0.89 13.16
CA LYS A 191 3.06 -1.06 12.79
C LYS A 191 3.97 -1.38 13.97
N HIS A 192 3.42 -1.40 15.17
CA HIS A 192 4.12 -1.79 16.41
C HIS A 192 5.49 -1.12 16.63
N PRO A 193 5.60 0.23 16.54
CA PRO A 193 6.89 0.90 16.78
C PRO A 193 7.41 0.65 18.19
N ASP A 194 6.54 0.39 19.16
CA ASP A 194 6.86 0.02 20.54
C ASP A 194 7.66 -1.28 20.64
N ALA A 195 7.52 -2.20 19.69
CA ALA A 195 8.30 -3.44 19.65
C ALA A 195 9.78 -3.16 19.38
N SER A 196 10.10 -2.17 18.53
CA SER A 196 11.49 -1.77 18.28
C SER A 196 12.15 -1.16 19.52
N ILE A 197 11.39 -0.40 20.34
CA ILE A 197 11.90 0.16 21.60
C ILE A 197 12.13 -0.96 22.64
N ARG A 198 11.19 -1.91 22.74
CA ARG A 198 11.40 -3.09 23.61
C ARG A 198 12.61 -3.92 23.21
N LEU A 199 12.88 -4.05 21.91
CA LEU A 199 14.09 -4.70 21.40
C LEU A 199 15.35 -3.91 21.82
N ALA A 200 15.36 -2.60 21.60
CA ALA A 200 16.48 -1.74 21.97
C ALA A 200 16.80 -1.85 23.48
N LYS A 201 15.77 -1.82 24.35
CA LYS A 201 15.94 -2.06 25.80
C LYS A 201 16.66 -3.38 26.09
N ARG A 202 16.21 -4.48 25.47
CA ARG A 202 16.82 -5.80 25.68
C ARG A 202 18.26 -5.87 25.19
N LEU A 203 18.56 -5.29 24.03
CA LEU A 203 19.92 -5.23 23.50
C LEU A 203 20.85 -4.44 24.42
N LYS A 204 20.41 -3.27 24.91
CA LYS A 204 21.17 -2.46 25.87
C LYS A 204 21.42 -3.22 27.18
N GLN A 205 20.39 -3.87 27.75
CA GLN A 205 20.51 -4.68 28.96
C GLN A 205 21.47 -5.87 28.78
N ALA A 206 21.54 -6.43 27.58
CA ALA A 206 22.47 -7.51 27.24
C ALA A 206 23.90 -7.01 26.91
N GLY A 207 24.16 -5.70 27.02
CA GLY A 207 25.49 -5.09 26.81
C GLY A 207 25.89 -4.90 25.36
N TYR A 208 24.97 -5.05 24.39
CA TYR A 208 25.27 -4.80 22.98
C TYR A 208 25.41 -3.29 22.70
N LYS A 209 26.39 -2.93 21.90
CA LYS A 209 26.51 -1.60 21.31
C LYS A 209 25.82 -1.58 19.96
N PHE A 210 24.85 -0.68 19.76
CA PHE A 210 24.08 -0.56 18.53
C PHE A 210 23.54 0.86 18.35
N LYS A 211 23.05 1.16 17.15
CA LYS A 211 22.27 2.35 16.86
C LYS A 211 20.96 1.94 16.18
N LEU A 212 19.83 2.32 16.77
CA LEU A 212 18.50 2.14 16.17
C LEU A 212 17.97 3.45 15.64
N SER A 213 17.72 3.52 14.34
CA SER A 213 17.08 4.66 13.67
C SER A 213 15.62 4.33 13.37
N LEU A 214 14.69 5.20 13.78
CA LEU A 214 13.28 5.11 13.43
C LEU A 214 12.95 6.22 12.42
N ILE A 215 12.46 5.81 11.24
CA ILE A 215 12.00 6.73 10.21
C ILE A 215 10.49 6.61 10.06
N GLY A 216 9.81 7.74 10.17
CA GLY A 216 8.36 7.89 10.04
C GLY A 216 7.79 8.81 11.09
N ASN A 217 6.51 9.11 10.94
CA ASN A 217 5.69 9.89 11.88
C ASN A 217 4.35 9.20 12.11
N GLY A 218 3.55 9.73 13.01
CA GLY A 218 2.20 9.23 13.28
C GLY A 218 1.73 9.49 14.71
N GLU A 219 0.52 9.05 15.01
CA GLU A 219 -0.19 9.27 16.28
C GLU A 219 0.56 8.79 17.54
N LEU A 220 1.46 7.81 17.38
CA LEU A 220 2.25 7.26 18.50
C LEU A 220 3.59 7.98 18.71
N GLU A 221 3.91 9.05 18.00
CA GLU A 221 5.22 9.72 18.07
C GLU A 221 5.60 10.11 19.50
N ASN A 222 4.71 10.83 20.21
CA ASN A 222 4.95 11.24 21.58
C ASN A 222 5.13 10.03 22.52
N LYS A 223 4.29 9.01 22.38
CA LYS A 223 4.40 7.77 23.17
C LYS A 223 5.76 7.08 22.97
N ILE A 224 6.24 6.99 21.73
CA ILE A 224 7.54 6.38 21.44
C ILE A 224 8.68 7.21 22.02
N ARG A 225 8.61 8.54 21.92
CA ARG A 225 9.57 9.47 22.52
C ARG A 225 9.63 9.32 24.05
N ASP A 226 8.47 9.21 24.71
CA ASP A 226 8.40 8.99 26.15
C ASP A 226 8.97 7.61 26.55
N MET A 227 8.71 6.58 25.77
CA MET A 227 9.31 5.25 26.01
C MET A 227 10.83 5.28 25.89
N ILE A 228 11.40 5.98 24.91
CA ILE A 228 12.86 6.14 24.73
C ILE A 228 13.47 6.76 25.98
N LYS A 229 12.87 7.85 26.49
CA LYS A 229 13.33 8.54 27.70
C LYS A 229 13.20 7.67 28.95
N ALA A 230 12.02 7.05 29.16
CA ALA A 230 11.75 6.23 30.34
C ALA A 230 12.71 5.02 30.47
N GLU A 231 13.21 4.52 29.34
CA GLU A 231 14.13 3.40 29.30
C GLU A 231 15.61 3.83 29.15
N ASN A 232 15.89 5.15 29.19
CA ASN A 232 17.22 5.74 29.02
C ASN A 232 17.92 5.26 27.75
N LEU A 233 17.24 5.33 26.59
CA LEU A 233 17.71 4.84 25.31
C LEU A 233 18.18 5.94 24.35
N GLU A 234 18.21 7.21 24.78
CA GLU A 234 18.54 8.36 23.94
C GLU A 234 19.95 8.29 23.32
N ASP A 235 20.85 7.56 23.95
CA ASP A 235 22.22 7.32 23.47
C ASP A 235 22.30 6.35 22.29
N CYS A 236 21.32 5.46 22.13
CA CYS A 236 21.31 4.40 21.11
C CYS A 236 20.08 4.37 20.20
N VAL A 237 19.04 5.13 20.50
CA VAL A 237 17.81 5.20 19.68
C VAL A 237 17.55 6.62 19.20
N GLN A 238 17.35 6.79 17.89
CA GLN A 238 17.10 8.07 17.27
C GLN A 238 15.82 8.05 16.44
N MET A 239 14.94 9.04 16.66
CA MET A 239 13.76 9.29 15.83
C MET A 239 14.11 10.36 14.78
N LEU A 240 14.06 9.99 13.51
CA LEU A 240 14.48 10.82 12.38
C LEU A 240 13.33 11.56 11.69
N GLY A 241 12.08 11.28 12.10
CA GLY A 241 10.91 11.83 11.42
C GLY A 241 10.63 11.17 10.07
N SER A 242 9.74 11.77 9.28
CA SER A 242 9.47 11.31 7.91
C SER A 242 10.50 11.83 6.93
N MET A 243 10.81 11.02 5.93
CA MET A 243 11.80 11.32 4.88
C MET A 243 11.24 10.98 3.51
N LYS A 244 11.85 11.54 2.47
CA LYS A 244 11.57 11.16 1.08
C LYS A 244 12.04 9.73 0.79
N PRO A 245 11.44 9.03 -0.18
CA PRO A 245 11.79 7.65 -0.50
C PRO A 245 13.28 7.42 -0.80
N GLU A 246 13.96 8.39 -1.45
CA GLU A 246 15.40 8.32 -1.78
C GLU A 246 16.25 8.36 -0.52
N GLU A 247 15.90 9.19 0.47
CA GLU A 247 16.59 9.27 1.75
C GLU A 247 16.39 8.01 2.57
N VAL A 248 15.16 7.50 2.63
CA VAL A 248 14.85 6.21 3.25
C VAL A 248 15.69 5.09 2.64
N ARG A 249 15.82 5.07 1.31
CA ARG A 249 16.64 4.09 0.60
C ARG A 249 18.11 4.16 1.02
N ARG A 250 18.67 5.36 1.15
CA ARG A 250 20.07 5.52 1.63
C ARG A 250 20.26 4.94 3.03
N TYR A 251 19.28 5.15 3.93
CA TYR A 251 19.33 4.51 5.24
C TYR A 251 19.23 2.98 5.15
N MET A 252 18.40 2.42 4.27
CA MET A 252 18.32 0.98 4.01
C MET A 252 19.62 0.41 3.45
N GLU A 253 20.27 1.14 2.53
CA GLU A 253 21.56 0.76 1.94
C GLU A 253 22.68 0.74 2.98
N LYS A 254 22.65 1.61 3.97
CA LYS A 254 23.70 1.75 5.00
C LYS A 254 23.43 0.92 6.26
N SER A 255 22.20 0.56 6.54
CA SER A 255 21.86 -0.18 7.75
C SER A 255 22.17 -1.66 7.60
N GLU A 256 22.73 -2.26 8.65
CA GLU A 256 23.04 -3.69 8.69
C GLU A 256 21.79 -4.54 8.91
N ILE A 257 20.88 -4.07 9.78
CA ILE A 257 19.67 -4.80 10.15
C ILE A 257 18.45 -3.94 9.85
N PHE A 258 17.44 -4.55 9.22
CA PHE A 258 16.14 -3.94 8.97
C PHE A 258 15.04 -4.69 9.74
N LEU A 259 14.18 -3.95 10.50
CA LEU A 259 13.10 -4.48 11.35
C LEU A 259 11.73 -4.37 10.67
#